data_0acbb31529a90b2e2b1006ee6f3ec5de
#
_entry.id   0acbb31529a90b2e2b1006ee6f3ec5de
#
_cell.length_a   1.000
_cell.length_b   1.000
_cell.length_c   1.000
_cell.angle_alpha   90.00
_cell.angle_beta   90.00
_cell.angle_gamma   90.00
#
_symmetry.space_group_name_H-M   'P 1'
#
loop_
_entity.id
_entity.type
_entity.pdbx_description
1 polymer ?
#
loop_
_entity_poly.entity_id
_entity_poly.type
_entity_poly.pdbx_seq_one_letter_code
_entity_poly.pdbx_strand_id
1 'polypeptide(L)'
;MNGVITFEETLDENEVNMQYAKFSCPFVQKRLFSRFCREYANYIGRTHDPLLELDDIFLETELNVYPLLKLYEAYLSKNKHWVNKDLPLRTDGHFYETFYHFNFFRWSFDIIHRREGYVIPEFPTGNGKIDIIITYCGKKYALELKSFSDSSDIKRHVGKAALYGQQLKLKQVYLIYFYDFVLPKERLEKYETQVLDVTTGVLVKPVFLYLDR
;
A
#
# COMPACT_ATOMS: atom_id res chain seq x y z
N MET A 1 25.84 10.80 18.73
CA MET A 1 24.62 11.17 17.98
C MET A 1 23.89 9.87 17.65
N ASN A 2 22.74 9.65 18.24
CA ASN A 2 21.92 8.51 17.83
C ASN A 2 21.24 8.89 16.51
N GLY A 3 21.79 8.38 15.42
CA GLY A 3 21.27 8.65 14.09
C GLY A 3 19.82 8.12 13.95
N VAL A 4 18.96 8.93 13.40
CA VAL A 4 17.58 8.54 13.05
C VAL A 4 17.59 7.54 11.88
N ILE A 5 18.65 7.59 11.07
CA ILE A 5 18.86 6.78 9.88
C ILE A 5 20.14 6.00 10.05
N THR A 6 20.08 4.70 9.76
CA THR A 6 21.23 3.80 9.59
C THR A 6 21.28 3.33 8.15
N PHE A 7 22.44 2.87 7.71
CA PHE A 7 22.61 2.27 6.39
C PHE A 7 22.78 0.76 6.57
N GLU A 8 22.09 -0.01 5.76
CA GLU A 8 22.19 -1.46 5.68
C GLU A 8 22.80 -1.80 4.31
N GLU A 9 23.84 -2.62 4.33
CA GLU A 9 24.49 -3.12 3.12
C GLU A 9 23.85 -4.46 2.74
N THR A 10 23.41 -4.57 1.51
CA THR A 10 22.92 -5.84 0.95
C THR A 10 23.55 -6.04 -0.43
N LEU A 11 23.78 -7.28 -0.80
CA LEU A 11 24.14 -7.63 -2.18
C LEU A 11 22.88 -7.73 -3.00
N ASP A 12 22.88 -7.14 -4.19
CA ASP A 12 21.83 -7.36 -5.17
C ASP A 12 22.02 -8.71 -5.90
N GLU A 13 21.14 -9.04 -6.81
CA GLU A 13 21.16 -10.28 -7.59
C GLU A 13 22.42 -10.40 -8.50
N ASN A 14 23.17 -9.30 -8.67
CA ASN A 14 24.42 -9.23 -9.45
C ASN A 14 25.66 -9.13 -8.54
N GLU A 15 25.53 -9.43 -7.24
CA GLU A 15 26.61 -9.33 -6.23
C GLU A 15 27.15 -7.89 -6.06
N VAL A 16 26.38 -6.87 -6.47
CA VAL A 16 26.75 -5.47 -6.24
C VAL A 16 26.34 -5.04 -4.85
N ASN A 17 27.29 -4.47 -4.10
CA ASN A 17 27.03 -4.00 -2.75
C ASN A 17 26.17 -2.72 -2.80
N MET A 18 24.91 -2.82 -2.33
CA MET A 18 23.96 -1.72 -2.30
C MET A 18 23.77 -1.25 -0.86
N GLN A 19 23.85 0.06 -0.65
CA GLN A 19 23.55 0.68 0.63
C GLN A 19 22.13 1.24 0.62
N TYR A 20 21.30 0.77 1.55
CA TYR A 20 19.95 1.27 1.75
C TYR A 20 19.85 2.05 3.06
N ALA A 21 19.26 3.23 2.98
CA ALA A 21 18.93 4.00 4.17
C ALA A 21 17.77 3.33 4.92
N LYS A 22 17.96 3.10 6.22
CA LYS A 22 16.99 2.47 7.11
C LYS A 22 16.79 3.32 8.35
N PHE A 23 15.57 3.40 8.83
CA PHE A 23 15.36 4.02 10.14
C PHE A 23 15.94 3.15 11.26
N SER A 24 16.66 3.77 12.16
CA SER A 24 17.30 3.07 13.30
C SER A 24 16.29 2.41 14.24
N CYS A 25 15.04 2.83 14.19
CA CYS A 25 13.98 2.33 15.06
C CYS A 25 12.60 2.43 14.37
N PRO A 26 11.78 1.36 14.38
CA PRO A 26 10.42 1.38 13.82
C PRO A 26 9.51 2.44 14.42
N PHE A 27 9.73 2.80 15.69
CA PHE A 27 8.96 3.84 16.36
C PHE A 27 9.27 5.23 15.79
N VAL A 28 10.54 5.52 15.52
CA VAL A 28 10.97 6.77 14.86
C VAL A 28 10.40 6.85 13.45
N GLN A 29 10.45 5.76 12.70
CA GLN A 29 9.85 5.67 11.37
C GLN A 29 8.36 5.98 11.41
N LYS A 30 7.61 5.34 12.32
CA LYS A 30 6.16 5.58 12.48
C LYS A 30 5.86 7.04 12.85
N ARG A 31 6.64 7.65 13.74
CA ARG A 31 6.47 9.06 14.12
C ARG A 31 6.77 10.01 12.97
N LEU A 32 7.85 9.78 12.24
CA LEU A 32 8.18 10.59 11.06
C LEU A 32 7.11 10.42 9.97
N PHE A 33 6.69 9.20 9.71
CA PHE A 33 5.59 8.93 8.77
C PHE A 33 4.33 9.71 9.15
N SER A 34 3.89 9.62 10.42
CA SER A 34 2.73 10.36 10.92
C SER A 34 2.92 11.88 10.87
N ARG A 35 4.15 12.37 11.04
CA ARG A 35 4.48 13.78 10.93
C ARG A 35 4.40 14.26 9.49
N PHE A 36 5.01 13.54 8.55
CA PHE A 36 4.92 13.85 7.12
C PHE A 36 3.49 13.83 6.62
N CYS A 37 2.70 12.83 7.02
CA CYS A 37 1.28 12.80 6.68
C CYS A 37 0.54 14.05 7.18
N ARG A 38 0.83 14.55 8.38
CA ARG A 38 0.22 15.78 8.92
C ARG A 38 0.69 17.03 8.22
N GLU A 39 1.99 17.15 7.96
CA GLU A 39 2.57 18.35 7.33
C GLU A 39 2.15 18.49 5.87
N TYR A 40 2.11 17.40 5.12
CA TYR A 40 1.74 17.40 3.70
C TYR A 40 0.25 17.15 3.46
N ALA A 41 -0.45 16.48 4.36
CA ALA A 41 -1.88 16.19 4.21
C ALA A 41 -2.80 17.36 4.54
N ASN A 42 -2.31 18.45 5.09
CA ASN A 42 -3.10 19.68 5.23
C ASN A 42 -3.58 20.22 3.87
N TYR A 43 -2.93 19.83 2.77
CA TYR A 43 -3.32 20.15 1.40
C TYR A 43 -4.27 19.11 0.79
N ILE A 44 -4.41 17.96 1.42
CA ILE A 44 -5.27 16.86 0.97
C ILE A 44 -6.68 17.13 1.50
N GLY A 45 -7.50 17.86 0.88
CA GLY A 45 -8.89 18.18 1.22
C GLY A 45 -9.59 17.19 2.18
N ARG A 46 -10.87 17.18 2.28
CA ARG A 46 -11.59 16.22 3.14
C ARG A 46 -11.32 14.80 2.66
N THR A 47 -10.64 14.02 3.47
CA THR A 47 -10.34 12.61 3.21
C THR A 47 -11.59 11.73 3.28
N HIS A 48 -12.65 12.25 3.86
CA HIS A 48 -13.88 11.50 4.11
C HIS A 48 -15.11 12.41 3.97
N ASP A 49 -16.12 11.91 3.27
CA ASP A 49 -17.46 12.48 3.28
C ASP A 49 -18.21 11.93 4.51
N PRO A 50 -18.69 12.77 5.44
CA PRO A 50 -19.39 12.30 6.62
C PRO A 50 -20.73 11.61 6.33
N LEU A 51 -21.28 11.77 5.13
CA LEU A 51 -22.51 11.12 4.66
C LEU A 51 -22.25 9.83 3.89
N LEU A 52 -20.97 9.38 3.81
CA LEU A 52 -20.62 8.19 3.08
C LEU A 52 -21.10 6.94 3.84
N GLU A 53 -21.88 6.13 3.18
CA GLU A 53 -22.25 4.81 3.67
C GLU A 53 -21.04 3.87 3.57
N LEU A 54 -20.67 3.26 4.68
CA LEU A 54 -19.50 2.40 4.78
C LEU A 54 -19.87 0.96 5.20
N ASP A 55 -21.14 0.61 5.20
CA ASP A 55 -21.63 -0.67 5.70
C ASP A 55 -21.17 -1.86 4.84
N ASP A 56 -20.97 -1.64 3.54
CA ASP A 56 -20.37 -2.64 2.65
C ASP A 56 -18.87 -2.89 2.90
N ILE A 57 -18.22 -1.95 3.60
CA ILE A 57 -16.79 -2.02 3.92
C ILE A 57 -16.57 -2.61 5.31
N PHE A 58 -17.33 -2.11 6.29
CA PHE A 58 -17.20 -2.50 7.69
C PHE A 58 -18.33 -3.46 8.07
N LEU A 59 -18.09 -4.75 7.83
CA LEU A 59 -19.01 -5.79 8.24
C LEU A 59 -18.89 -6.02 9.76
N GLU A 60 -19.88 -6.66 10.36
CA GLU A 60 -19.94 -6.89 11.81
C GLU A 60 -18.66 -7.54 12.39
N THR A 61 -18.04 -8.46 11.67
CA THR A 61 -16.88 -9.23 12.15
C THR A 61 -15.65 -9.15 11.24
N GLU A 62 -15.72 -8.40 10.13
CA GLU A 62 -14.59 -8.32 9.19
C GLU A 62 -14.63 -7.06 8.34
N LEU A 63 -13.47 -6.73 7.79
CA LEU A 63 -13.29 -5.66 6.81
C LEU A 63 -13.35 -6.24 5.40
N ASN A 64 -14.24 -5.68 4.59
CA ASN A 64 -14.25 -5.96 3.16
C ASN A 64 -13.25 -5.03 2.45
N VAL A 65 -12.06 -5.55 2.17
CA VAL A 65 -10.94 -4.75 1.65
C VAL A 65 -11.19 -4.27 0.22
N TYR A 66 -11.86 -5.06 -0.63
CA TYR A 66 -12.07 -4.67 -2.02
C TYR A 66 -12.92 -3.40 -2.18
N PRO A 67 -14.10 -3.27 -1.56
CA PRO A 67 -14.84 -2.01 -1.56
C PRO A 67 -14.09 -0.84 -0.94
N LEU A 68 -13.29 -1.07 0.13
CA LEU A 68 -12.42 -0.04 0.69
C LEU A 68 -11.43 0.50 -0.36
N LEU A 69 -10.81 -0.39 -1.14
CA LEU A 69 -9.89 0.01 -2.20
C LEU A 69 -10.60 0.75 -3.34
N LYS A 70 -11.79 0.32 -3.74
CA LYS A 70 -12.59 1.04 -4.75
C LYS A 70 -13.07 2.41 -4.27
N LEU A 71 -13.37 2.54 -3.00
CA LEU A 71 -13.64 3.84 -2.38
C LEU A 71 -12.42 4.77 -2.43
N TYR A 72 -11.22 4.21 -2.20
CA TYR A 72 -9.98 4.97 -2.32
C TYR A 72 -9.70 5.40 -3.77
N GLU A 73 -9.94 4.53 -4.75
CA GLU A 73 -9.84 4.87 -6.18
C GLU A 73 -10.76 6.05 -6.55
N ALA A 74 -12.01 6.02 -6.09
CA ALA A 74 -12.96 7.11 -6.28
C ALA A 74 -12.49 8.41 -5.59
N TYR A 75 -11.89 8.32 -4.40
CA TYR A 75 -11.28 9.45 -3.72
C TYR A 75 -10.13 10.06 -4.54
N LEU A 76 -9.22 9.25 -5.09
CA LEU A 76 -8.13 9.72 -5.94
C LEU A 76 -8.67 10.43 -7.19
N SER A 77 -9.65 9.85 -7.86
CA SER A 77 -10.27 10.41 -9.05
C SER A 77 -10.95 11.77 -8.76
N LYS A 78 -11.68 11.87 -7.64
CA LYS A 78 -12.32 13.13 -7.20
C LYS A 78 -11.32 14.23 -6.91
N ASN A 79 -10.12 13.88 -6.48
CA ASN A 79 -9.09 14.81 -6.02
C ASN A 79 -7.92 14.94 -7.01
N LYS A 80 -8.05 14.47 -8.24
CA LYS A 80 -6.98 14.44 -9.24
C LYS A 80 -6.32 15.80 -9.51
N HIS A 81 -7.06 16.89 -9.39
CA HIS A 81 -6.58 18.24 -9.68
C HIS A 81 -5.42 18.68 -8.77
N TRP A 82 -5.40 18.27 -7.49
CA TRP A 82 -4.28 18.56 -6.60
C TRP A 82 -3.24 17.42 -6.63
N VAL A 83 -3.66 16.17 -6.82
CA VAL A 83 -2.75 15.04 -7.00
C VAL A 83 -1.78 15.29 -8.16
N ASN A 84 -2.30 15.84 -9.27
CA ASN A 84 -1.50 16.09 -10.47
C ASN A 84 -0.64 17.36 -10.41
N LYS A 85 -0.95 18.32 -9.51
CA LYS A 85 -0.36 19.65 -9.54
C LYS A 85 1.02 19.74 -8.90
N ASP A 86 1.21 19.10 -7.74
CA ASP A 86 2.35 19.38 -6.88
C ASP A 86 3.18 18.12 -6.55
N LEU A 87 2.88 16.98 -7.18
CA LEU A 87 3.58 15.74 -6.89
C LEU A 87 4.79 15.53 -7.78
N PRO A 88 5.92 15.15 -7.20
CA PRO A 88 7.10 14.80 -7.98
C PRO A 88 6.83 13.54 -8.80
N LEU A 89 7.17 13.60 -10.09
CA LEU A 89 7.14 12.45 -10.99
C LEU A 89 8.53 11.81 -11.05
N ARG A 90 8.54 10.51 -11.27
CA ARG A 90 9.74 9.76 -11.64
C ARG A 90 10.20 10.19 -13.03
N THR A 91 11.42 9.80 -13.41
CA THR A 91 11.98 10.08 -14.74
C THR A 91 11.19 9.42 -15.88
N ASP A 92 10.46 8.35 -15.59
CA ASP A 92 9.54 7.67 -16.52
C ASP A 92 8.13 8.30 -16.57
N GLY A 93 7.94 9.41 -15.85
CA GLY A 93 6.68 10.16 -15.81
C GLY A 93 5.62 9.60 -14.88
N HIS A 94 5.85 8.48 -14.17
CA HIS A 94 4.92 7.91 -13.20
C HIS A 94 5.12 8.50 -11.79
N PHE A 95 4.11 8.40 -10.94
CA PHE A 95 4.25 8.80 -9.53
C PHE A 95 5.15 7.83 -8.77
N TYR A 96 5.87 8.35 -7.79
CA TYR A 96 6.62 7.52 -6.86
C TYR A 96 5.68 6.64 -6.02
N GLU A 97 6.06 5.39 -5.81
CA GLU A 97 5.35 4.44 -4.93
C GLU A 97 5.11 5.04 -3.54
N THR A 98 6.09 5.79 -3.02
CA THR A 98 6.03 6.48 -1.74
C THR A 98 4.82 7.43 -1.62
N PHE A 99 4.40 8.08 -2.72
CA PHE A 99 3.21 8.91 -2.71
C PHE A 99 1.96 8.10 -2.34
N TYR A 100 1.77 6.96 -3.02
CA TYR A 100 0.63 6.09 -2.75
C TYR A 100 0.63 5.56 -1.32
N HIS A 101 1.81 5.22 -0.78
CA HIS A 101 1.96 4.79 0.61
C HIS A 101 1.47 5.85 1.59
N PHE A 102 1.96 7.09 1.47
CA PHE A 102 1.57 8.17 2.38
C PHE A 102 0.11 8.54 2.24
N ASN A 103 -0.37 8.68 1.00
CA ASN A 103 -1.74 9.09 0.73
C ASN A 103 -2.73 8.03 1.21
N PHE A 104 -2.52 6.76 0.83
CA PHE A 104 -3.39 5.66 1.26
C PHE A 104 -3.39 5.47 2.77
N PHE A 105 -2.20 5.52 3.41
CA PHE A 105 -2.12 5.45 4.86
C PHE A 105 -2.94 6.56 5.53
N ARG A 106 -2.77 7.81 5.11
CA ARG A 106 -3.48 8.94 5.70
C ARG A 106 -4.99 8.82 5.51
N TRP A 107 -5.40 8.52 4.29
CA TRP A 107 -6.80 8.35 3.94
C TRP A 107 -7.46 7.19 4.70
N SER A 108 -6.84 6.02 4.69
CA SER A 108 -7.36 4.83 5.37
C SER A 108 -7.35 4.98 6.88
N PHE A 109 -6.34 5.65 7.46
CA PHE A 109 -6.26 5.91 8.89
C PHE A 109 -7.50 6.67 9.39
N ASP A 110 -7.91 7.73 8.69
CA ASP A 110 -9.07 8.52 9.10
C ASP A 110 -10.38 7.72 9.07
N ILE A 111 -10.55 6.83 8.11
CA ILE A 111 -11.75 5.99 7.96
C ILE A 111 -11.75 4.83 8.94
N ILE A 112 -10.65 4.08 9.02
CA ILE A 112 -10.52 2.87 9.83
C ILE A 112 -10.55 3.19 11.33
N HIS A 113 -9.86 4.26 11.73
CA HIS A 113 -9.78 4.64 13.14
C HIS A 113 -11.14 5.03 13.74
N ARG A 114 -12.02 5.61 12.95
CA ARG A 114 -13.41 5.93 13.38
C ARG A 114 -14.29 4.70 13.63
N ARG A 115 -13.87 3.54 13.14
CA ARG A 115 -14.55 2.24 13.29
C ARG A 115 -13.76 1.29 14.21
N GLU A 116 -12.97 1.86 15.14
CA GLU A 116 -12.18 1.11 16.13
C GLU A 116 -11.13 0.16 15.54
N GLY A 117 -10.76 0.37 14.27
CA GLY A 117 -9.66 -0.33 13.62
C GLY A 117 -8.35 0.44 13.72
N TYR A 118 -7.27 -0.20 13.29
CA TYR A 118 -5.93 0.41 13.26
C TYR A 118 -5.28 0.20 11.92
N VAL A 119 -4.54 1.20 11.48
CA VAL A 119 -3.68 1.14 10.28
C VAL A 119 -2.24 1.32 10.72
N ILE A 120 -1.38 0.39 10.35
CA ILE A 120 0.04 0.37 10.72
C ILE A 120 0.85 0.35 9.43
N PRO A 121 1.59 1.44 9.11
CA PRO A 121 2.45 1.47 7.94
C PRO A 121 3.77 0.75 8.22
N GLU A 122 4.41 0.25 7.17
CA GLU A 122 5.76 -0.31 7.20
C GLU A 122 5.93 -1.38 8.29
N PHE A 123 4.96 -2.31 8.37
CA PHE A 123 4.96 -3.32 9.42
C PHE A 123 6.08 -4.34 9.18
N PRO A 124 6.99 -4.56 10.15
CA PRO A 124 8.10 -5.48 9.97
C PRO A 124 7.60 -6.93 9.82
N THR A 125 8.16 -7.63 8.86
CA THR A 125 8.07 -9.08 8.68
C THR A 125 9.43 -9.71 9.03
N GLY A 126 9.59 -11.00 8.87
CA GLY A 126 10.88 -11.65 9.19
C GLY A 126 12.06 -11.10 8.36
N ASN A 127 11.87 -10.94 7.05
CA ASN A 127 12.92 -10.56 6.10
C ASN A 127 12.62 -9.25 5.35
N GLY A 128 11.77 -8.39 5.90
CA GLY A 128 11.43 -7.13 5.24
C GLY A 128 10.30 -6.43 5.95
N LYS A 129 9.52 -5.67 5.18
CA LYS A 129 8.36 -4.95 5.68
C LYS A 129 7.25 -5.05 4.67
N ILE A 130 6.05 -5.26 5.15
CA ILE A 130 4.84 -5.06 4.34
C ILE A 130 4.38 -3.62 4.49
N ASP A 131 3.88 -3.06 3.41
CA ASP A 131 3.62 -1.63 3.34
C ASP A 131 2.55 -1.17 4.33
N ILE A 132 1.44 -1.91 4.44
CA ILE A 132 0.35 -1.56 5.37
C ILE A 132 -0.27 -2.81 5.97
N ILE A 133 -0.51 -2.76 7.27
CA ILE A 133 -1.39 -3.68 7.99
C ILE A 133 -2.61 -2.91 8.49
N ILE A 134 -3.80 -3.39 8.17
CA ILE A 134 -5.05 -2.95 8.76
C ILE A 134 -5.49 -4.01 9.77
N THR A 135 -5.91 -3.58 10.95
CA THR A 135 -6.57 -4.45 11.93
C THR A 135 -8.00 -3.98 12.17
N TYR A 136 -8.94 -4.90 12.09
CA TYR A 136 -10.36 -4.64 12.35
C TYR A 136 -11.01 -5.90 12.93
N CYS A 137 -11.80 -5.76 13.98
CA CYS A 137 -12.45 -6.87 14.70
C CYS A 137 -11.49 -8.04 15.00
N GLY A 138 -10.26 -7.73 15.45
CA GLY A 138 -9.23 -8.73 15.77
C GLY A 138 -8.58 -9.41 14.56
N LYS A 139 -9.04 -9.17 13.35
CA LYS A 139 -8.45 -9.69 12.11
C LYS A 139 -7.41 -8.73 11.55
N LYS A 140 -6.39 -9.30 10.87
CA LYS A 140 -5.33 -8.54 10.19
C LYS A 140 -5.46 -8.68 8.67
N TYR A 141 -5.32 -7.57 7.99
CA TYR A 141 -5.33 -7.47 6.53
C TYR A 141 -4.01 -6.84 6.09
N ALA A 142 -3.25 -7.57 5.31
CA ALA A 142 -1.94 -7.15 4.84
C ALA A 142 -2.05 -6.64 3.40
N LEU A 143 -1.49 -5.47 3.14
CA LEU A 143 -1.50 -4.79 1.86
C LEU A 143 -0.07 -4.44 1.44
N GLU A 144 0.34 -4.89 0.27
CA GLU A 144 1.57 -4.49 -0.41
C GLU A 144 1.19 -3.57 -1.56
N LEU A 145 1.82 -2.41 -1.66
CA LEU A 145 1.49 -1.36 -2.63
C LEU A 145 2.58 -1.24 -3.68
N LYS A 146 2.21 -1.14 -4.95
CA LYS A 146 3.15 -1.01 -6.05
C LYS A 146 2.67 -0.01 -7.09
N SER A 147 3.59 0.76 -7.65
CA SER A 147 3.37 1.51 -8.87
C SER A 147 3.55 0.56 -10.06
N PHE A 148 2.51 0.41 -10.89
CA PHE A 148 2.52 -0.50 -12.02
C PHE A 148 3.00 0.20 -13.27
N SER A 149 4.06 -0.30 -13.87
CA SER A 149 4.59 0.16 -15.16
C SER A 149 4.44 -0.89 -16.25
N ASP A 150 4.71 -2.16 -15.95
CA ASP A 150 4.54 -3.27 -16.88
C ASP A 150 4.27 -4.59 -16.14
N SER A 151 4.01 -5.65 -16.90
CA SER A 151 3.66 -6.96 -16.36
C SER A 151 4.85 -7.84 -15.99
N SER A 152 6.07 -7.46 -16.30
CA SER A 152 7.27 -8.30 -16.08
C SER A 152 7.50 -8.59 -14.60
N ASP A 153 7.17 -7.64 -13.74
CA ASP A 153 7.39 -7.71 -12.31
C ASP A 153 6.26 -8.39 -11.51
N ILE A 154 5.10 -8.65 -12.11
CA ILE A 154 3.93 -9.18 -11.38
C ILE A 154 4.29 -10.48 -10.64
N LYS A 155 4.95 -11.42 -11.32
CA LYS A 155 5.32 -12.71 -10.72
C LYS A 155 6.22 -12.54 -9.49
N ARG A 156 7.20 -11.65 -9.58
CA ARG A 156 8.14 -11.32 -8.49
C ARG A 156 7.40 -10.68 -7.32
N HIS A 157 6.50 -9.72 -7.58
CA HIS A 157 5.71 -9.06 -6.55
C HIS A 157 4.74 -10.02 -5.86
N VAL A 158 4.11 -10.94 -6.60
CA VAL A 158 3.25 -11.99 -6.05
C VAL A 158 4.05 -12.87 -5.09
N GLY A 159 5.23 -13.36 -5.49
CA GLY A 159 6.09 -14.19 -4.63
C GLY A 159 6.52 -13.45 -3.35
N LYS A 160 6.88 -12.16 -3.47
CA LYS A 160 7.25 -11.33 -2.31
C LYS A 160 6.07 -11.13 -1.35
N ALA A 161 4.90 -10.80 -1.87
CA ALA A 161 3.69 -10.61 -1.07
C ALA A 161 3.28 -11.91 -0.35
N ALA A 162 3.37 -13.05 -1.04
CA ALA A 162 3.10 -14.36 -0.47
C ALA A 162 4.05 -14.70 0.68
N LEU A 163 5.36 -14.43 0.53
CA LEU A 163 6.34 -14.61 1.58
C LEU A 163 6.03 -13.76 2.83
N TYR A 164 5.62 -12.51 2.65
CA TYR A 164 5.20 -11.65 3.76
C TYR A 164 3.95 -12.20 4.47
N GLY A 165 2.98 -12.68 3.70
CA GLY A 165 1.79 -13.34 4.26
C GLY A 165 2.14 -14.55 5.12
N GLN A 166 3.06 -15.40 4.66
CA GLN A 166 3.56 -16.55 5.41
C GLN A 166 4.23 -16.11 6.72
N GLN A 167 5.13 -15.14 6.67
CA GLN A 167 5.85 -14.61 7.84
C GLN A 167 4.90 -14.02 8.90
N LEU A 168 3.82 -13.39 8.44
CA LEU A 168 2.78 -12.84 9.29
C LEU A 168 1.69 -13.86 9.70
N LYS A 169 1.82 -15.12 9.26
CA LYS A 169 0.85 -16.21 9.47
C LYS A 169 -0.56 -15.85 8.96
N LEU A 170 -0.61 -15.16 7.84
CA LEU A 170 -1.84 -14.78 7.15
C LEU A 170 -2.13 -15.76 6.01
N LYS A 171 -3.40 -16.06 5.78
CA LYS A 171 -3.84 -16.91 4.68
C LYS A 171 -3.96 -16.15 3.35
N GLN A 172 -4.05 -14.83 3.42
CA GLN A 172 -4.21 -13.98 2.24
C GLN A 172 -3.51 -12.63 2.41
N VAL A 173 -3.06 -12.07 1.29
CA VAL A 173 -2.44 -10.73 1.18
C VAL A 173 -3.02 -10.03 -0.03
N TYR A 174 -3.28 -8.74 0.09
CA TYR A 174 -3.68 -7.89 -1.02
C TYR A 174 -2.44 -7.24 -1.64
N LEU A 175 -2.30 -7.36 -2.95
CA LEU A 175 -1.24 -6.74 -3.73
C LEU A 175 -1.86 -5.64 -4.59
N ILE A 176 -1.65 -4.38 -4.19
CA ILE A 176 -2.30 -3.23 -4.76
C ILE A 176 -1.40 -2.61 -5.82
N TYR A 177 -1.87 -2.53 -7.05
CA TYR A 177 -1.20 -1.85 -8.14
C TYR A 177 -1.87 -0.53 -8.47
N PHE A 178 -1.09 0.54 -8.45
CA PHE A 178 -1.51 1.85 -8.95
C PHE A 178 -1.02 2.05 -10.38
N TYR A 179 -1.90 2.43 -11.27
CA TYR A 179 -1.56 2.70 -12.65
C TYR A 179 -2.26 3.96 -13.16
N ASP A 180 -1.62 4.65 -14.10
CA ASP A 180 -2.04 5.97 -14.60
C ASP A 180 -2.08 6.05 -16.13
N PHE A 181 -2.22 4.90 -16.78
CA PHE A 181 -2.33 4.76 -18.23
C PHE A 181 -3.45 3.78 -18.60
N VAL A 182 -3.88 3.83 -19.84
CA VAL A 182 -4.99 2.98 -20.31
C VAL A 182 -4.55 1.52 -20.39
N LEU A 183 -5.18 0.66 -19.60
CA LEU A 183 -5.04 -0.80 -19.67
C LEU A 183 -6.29 -1.41 -20.33
N PRO A 184 -6.12 -2.28 -21.35
CA PRO A 184 -7.24 -3.03 -21.91
C PRO A 184 -7.92 -3.88 -20.84
N LYS A 185 -9.26 -3.88 -20.82
CA LYS A 185 -10.06 -4.59 -19.81
C LYS A 185 -9.69 -6.07 -19.68
N GLU A 186 -9.47 -6.74 -20.79
CA GLU A 186 -9.08 -8.16 -20.82
C GLU A 186 -7.73 -8.42 -20.11
N ARG A 187 -6.77 -7.46 -20.24
CA ARG A 187 -5.49 -7.56 -19.51
C ARG A 187 -5.67 -7.30 -18.02
N LEU A 188 -6.50 -6.33 -17.67
CA LEU A 188 -6.79 -6.02 -16.28
C LEU A 188 -7.43 -7.22 -15.57
N GLU A 189 -8.45 -7.84 -16.15
CA GLU A 189 -9.09 -9.05 -15.62
C GLU A 189 -8.10 -10.20 -15.42
N LYS A 190 -7.17 -10.37 -16.36
CA LYS A 190 -6.10 -11.36 -16.24
C LYS A 190 -5.14 -11.04 -15.10
N TYR A 191 -4.76 -9.77 -14.92
CA TYR A 191 -3.83 -9.37 -13.88
C TYR A 191 -4.46 -9.39 -12.48
N GLU A 192 -5.76 -9.18 -12.35
CA GLU A 192 -6.50 -9.27 -11.09
C GLU A 192 -6.87 -10.72 -10.70
N THR A 193 -6.45 -11.71 -11.48
CA THR A 193 -6.65 -13.12 -11.13
C THR A 193 -5.91 -13.42 -9.82
N GLN A 194 -6.63 -13.97 -8.85
CA GLN A 194 -6.06 -14.37 -7.56
C GLN A 194 -5.08 -15.53 -7.74
N VAL A 195 -3.97 -15.50 -7.05
CA VAL A 195 -2.89 -16.49 -7.15
C VAL A 195 -2.65 -17.15 -5.81
N LEU A 196 -2.87 -18.46 -5.73
CA LEU A 196 -2.42 -19.26 -4.60
C LEU A 196 -0.94 -19.60 -4.80
N ASP A 197 -0.07 -19.02 -3.99
CA ASP A 197 1.35 -19.39 -3.99
C ASP A 197 1.52 -20.77 -3.32
N VAL A 198 1.92 -21.75 -4.09
CA VAL A 198 2.01 -23.14 -3.64
C VAL A 198 3.14 -23.38 -2.63
N THR A 199 4.15 -22.51 -2.62
CA THR A 199 5.30 -22.62 -1.72
C THR A 199 4.95 -22.15 -0.31
N THR A 200 4.21 -21.06 -0.21
CA THR A 200 3.84 -20.43 1.07
C THR A 200 2.45 -20.82 1.55
N GLY A 201 1.58 -21.31 0.65
CA GLY A 201 0.16 -21.55 0.91
C GLY A 201 -0.67 -20.28 1.08
N VAL A 202 -0.14 -19.12 0.70
CA VAL A 202 -0.80 -17.81 0.83
C VAL A 202 -1.53 -17.46 -0.47
N LEU A 203 -2.77 -17.01 -0.35
CA LEU A 203 -3.55 -16.45 -1.44
C LEU A 203 -3.20 -14.98 -1.63
N VAL A 204 -2.58 -14.64 -2.76
CA VAL A 204 -2.33 -13.26 -3.14
C VAL A 204 -3.49 -12.76 -4.00
N LYS A 205 -4.05 -11.61 -3.63
CA LYS A 205 -5.17 -10.95 -4.30
C LYS A 205 -4.69 -9.66 -4.96
N PRO A 206 -4.32 -9.67 -6.25
CA PRO A 206 -3.99 -8.44 -6.96
C PRO A 206 -5.24 -7.57 -7.12
N VAL A 207 -5.09 -6.27 -6.91
CA VAL A 207 -6.13 -5.26 -7.14
C VAL A 207 -5.49 -4.08 -7.85
N PHE A 208 -6.08 -3.68 -8.95
CA PHE A 208 -5.60 -2.57 -9.76
C PHE A 208 -6.46 -1.33 -9.52
N LEU A 209 -5.81 -0.21 -9.19
CA LEU A 209 -6.43 1.08 -8.92
C LEU A 209 -5.96 2.09 -9.95
N TYR A 210 -6.91 2.65 -10.69
CA TYR A 210 -6.64 3.62 -11.74
C TYR A 210 -6.52 5.03 -11.16
N LEU A 211 -5.47 5.72 -11.52
CA LEU A 211 -5.32 7.15 -11.28
C LEU A 211 -5.51 7.91 -12.58
N ASP A 212 -6.65 8.53 -12.74
CA ASP A 212 -6.95 9.41 -13.87
C ASP A 212 -6.10 10.70 -13.75
N ARG A 213 -5.26 10.95 -14.74
CA ARG A 213 -4.41 12.15 -14.82
C ARG A 213 -5.10 13.31 -15.54
#